data_838099edc9b274a58955f149364338fc
#
_entry.id   838099edc9b274a58955f149364338fc
#
_cell.length_a   1.000
_cell.length_b   1.000
_cell.length_c   1.000
_cell.angle_alpha   90.00
_cell.angle_beta   90.00
_cell.angle_gamma   90.00
#
_symmetry.space_group_name_H-M   'P 1'
#
loop_
_entity.id
_entity.type
_entity.pdbx_description
1 polymer ?
#
loop_
_entity_poly.entity_id
_entity_poly.type
_entity_poly.pdbx_seq_one_letter_code
_entity_poly.pdbx_strand_id
1 'polypeptide(L)'
;MKNPLHKRYLRELKQDAGKYLVLFLFLTLTIGFVSGFQVADSSMTKAYDESFEKYKIEDGHFTLAVKADKELKSKLKKEHLKLSEIFYKDVERKNEHSVRIYTQNDDVNKICVMDGKFPKNKDEIIIDRLYAENNGIAIGDKFDVDGKKFTVSGVAAFSNYSALFKNNTDMMFDANKFTVAMVTKKGFERFSDDELHYCYAYRWNHRGYSEQKVSDKSDDVKDILKKTGLLTDFVKASDNQAITFTGEDMGGDLVMIITLLYIVMVVLAFVFAVTTRSTIEKEASTIGTLRALGYTRGELIRHYLTLPIWVTLISAVIGNILGYTCMKDVVVDIYYHSYSLPTYETIWNTEAFWLTTVVPCLIVFAIVLLILVSMMHLPPLQFLRHELRKKKKKGVIHLPEFKFFTRFRLRIVFQNISAYLTLFLGVFFASFLLFFGMMMSPLLQNFKTEVIHSEIAKYQYILKAPVQTETKGAEKYAVMSLQTERGEEITVYGVEEDSTYLKDAKIPSGKNKVLLSDGFLEKYGLKEGGKVTLEKKYEDDSYTFTVSGTYDYPATLSVFMLSLIHISEPTRH
;
A
#
# COMPACT_ATOMS: atom_id res chain seq x y z
N MET A 1 39.73 -0.91 -41.11
CA MET A 1 39.76 0.55 -40.80
C MET A 1 38.74 0.86 -39.75
N LYS A 2 39.09 1.58 -38.65
CA LYS A 2 38.13 2.01 -37.63
C LYS A 2 37.15 3.00 -38.26
N ASN A 3 35.84 2.77 -38.17
CA ASN A 3 34.81 3.63 -38.75
C ASN A 3 34.97 5.06 -38.20
N PRO A 4 35.14 6.08 -39.05
CA PRO A 4 35.36 7.48 -38.63
C PRO A 4 34.24 8.03 -37.74
N LEU A 5 33.02 7.48 -37.82
CA LEU A 5 31.87 7.85 -36.99
C LEU A 5 32.12 7.59 -35.50
N HIS A 6 32.96 6.62 -35.13
CA HIS A 6 33.24 6.34 -33.72
C HIS A 6 33.95 7.50 -32.99
N LYS A 7 34.75 8.29 -33.73
CA LYS A 7 35.41 9.46 -33.14
C LYS A 7 34.42 10.60 -32.80
N ARG A 8 33.22 10.57 -33.35
CA ARG A 8 32.22 11.61 -33.17
C ARG A 8 31.44 11.45 -31.86
N TYR A 9 31.30 10.22 -31.31
CA TYR A 9 30.50 9.99 -30.11
C TYR A 9 30.91 10.87 -28.93
N LEU A 10 32.19 10.95 -28.62
CA LEU A 10 32.69 11.77 -27.52
C LEU A 10 32.51 13.28 -27.78
N ARG A 11 32.57 13.69 -29.05
CA ARG A 11 32.38 15.09 -29.43
C ARG A 11 30.91 15.47 -29.34
N GLU A 12 30.01 14.63 -29.81
CA GLU A 12 28.56 14.81 -29.73
C GLU A 12 28.10 14.78 -28.28
N LEU A 13 28.62 13.85 -27.48
CA LEU A 13 28.35 13.81 -26.05
C LEU A 13 28.80 15.11 -25.32
N LYS A 14 29.98 15.65 -25.65
CA LYS A 14 30.44 16.91 -25.07
C LYS A 14 29.61 18.11 -25.53
N GLN A 15 29.20 18.14 -26.78
CA GLN A 15 28.42 19.24 -27.37
C GLN A 15 27.01 19.35 -26.78
N ASP A 16 26.34 18.20 -26.51
CA ASP A 16 25.01 18.12 -25.94
C ASP A 16 25.04 17.54 -24.49
N ALA A 17 26.18 17.68 -23.79
CA ALA A 17 26.42 17.08 -22.47
C ALA A 17 25.30 17.39 -21.45
N GLY A 18 24.82 18.65 -21.41
CA GLY A 18 23.76 19.04 -20.51
C GLY A 18 22.46 18.25 -20.70
N LYS A 19 22.08 17.96 -21.94
CA LYS A 19 20.88 17.15 -22.23
C LYS A 19 21.03 15.71 -21.77
N TYR A 20 22.16 15.09 -22.13
CA TYR A 20 22.42 13.70 -21.75
C TYR A 20 22.60 13.54 -20.24
N LEU A 21 23.20 14.53 -19.58
CA LEU A 21 23.33 14.55 -18.12
C LEU A 21 21.95 14.59 -17.42
N VAL A 22 21.05 15.47 -17.87
CA VAL A 22 19.70 15.56 -17.32
C VAL A 22 18.94 14.26 -17.53
N LEU A 23 19.00 13.69 -18.73
CA LEU A 23 18.36 12.40 -19.01
C LEU A 23 18.96 11.27 -18.18
N PHE A 24 20.28 11.24 -18.06
CA PHE A 24 20.99 10.28 -17.22
C PHE A 24 20.56 10.37 -15.78
N LEU A 25 20.58 11.57 -15.17
CA LEU A 25 20.19 11.76 -13.78
C LEU A 25 18.72 11.40 -13.54
N PHE A 26 17.83 11.85 -14.42
CA PHE A 26 16.41 11.57 -14.30
C PHE A 26 16.11 10.05 -14.39
N LEU A 27 16.70 9.38 -15.37
CA LEU A 27 16.60 7.93 -15.51
C LEU A 27 17.16 7.19 -14.30
N THR A 28 18.37 7.58 -13.86
CA THR A 28 19.05 6.93 -12.74
C THR A 28 18.25 7.06 -11.45
N LEU A 29 17.73 8.25 -11.16
CA LEU A 29 16.92 8.47 -9.96
C LEU A 29 15.58 7.72 -10.04
N THR A 30 14.89 7.76 -11.19
CA THR A 30 13.62 7.05 -11.37
C THR A 30 13.81 5.53 -11.25
N ILE A 31 14.80 4.99 -11.94
CA ILE A 31 15.09 3.55 -11.88
C ILE A 31 15.54 3.15 -10.47
N GLY A 32 16.39 3.96 -9.84
CA GLY A 32 16.86 3.71 -8.49
C GLY A 32 15.72 3.67 -7.48
N PHE A 33 14.82 4.66 -7.53
CA PHE A 33 13.67 4.71 -6.63
C PHE A 33 12.73 3.51 -6.84
N VAL A 34 12.32 3.25 -8.08
CA VAL A 34 11.37 2.16 -8.37
C VAL A 34 11.98 0.80 -8.10
N SER A 35 13.24 0.58 -8.46
CA SER A 35 13.96 -0.66 -8.15
C SER A 35 14.12 -0.83 -6.64
N GLY A 36 14.50 0.24 -5.93
CA GLY A 36 14.62 0.23 -4.48
C GLY A 36 13.31 -0.12 -3.79
N PHE A 37 12.21 0.49 -4.24
CA PHE A 37 10.88 0.21 -3.72
C PHE A 37 10.49 -1.27 -3.93
N GLN A 38 10.58 -1.77 -5.16
CA GLN A 38 10.22 -3.16 -5.47
C GLN A 38 11.08 -4.18 -4.72
N VAL A 39 12.37 -3.90 -4.53
CA VAL A 39 13.28 -4.77 -3.77
C VAL A 39 12.95 -4.73 -2.27
N ALA A 40 12.69 -3.55 -1.71
CA ALA A 40 12.27 -3.40 -0.32
C ALA A 40 10.95 -4.13 -0.07
N ASP A 41 9.93 -3.82 -0.85
CA ASP A 41 8.60 -4.42 -0.76
C ASP A 41 8.68 -5.95 -0.83
N SER A 42 9.31 -6.52 -1.86
CA SER A 42 9.43 -7.98 -2.00
C SER A 42 10.23 -8.62 -0.88
N SER A 43 11.25 -7.93 -0.34
CA SER A 43 12.06 -8.44 0.77
C SER A 43 11.29 -8.42 2.09
N MET A 44 10.52 -7.36 2.32
CA MET A 44 9.69 -7.21 3.52
C MET A 44 8.49 -8.15 3.49
N THR A 45 7.78 -8.26 2.36
CA THR A 45 6.69 -9.21 2.16
C THR A 45 7.16 -10.65 2.39
N LYS A 46 8.33 -11.02 1.84
CA LYS A 46 8.90 -12.33 2.09
C LYS A 46 9.20 -12.56 3.57
N ALA A 47 9.79 -11.58 4.26
CA ALA A 47 10.08 -11.67 5.70
C ALA A 47 8.78 -11.79 6.52
N TYR A 48 7.73 -11.09 6.12
CA TYR A 48 6.40 -11.19 6.70
C TYR A 48 5.81 -12.59 6.48
N ASP A 49 5.78 -13.10 5.26
CA ASP A 49 5.24 -14.44 4.94
C ASP A 49 6.00 -15.56 5.66
N GLU A 50 7.34 -15.52 5.64
CA GLU A 50 8.18 -16.50 6.35
C GLU A 50 8.01 -16.42 7.87
N SER A 51 7.59 -15.27 8.40
CA SER A 51 7.38 -15.08 9.84
C SER A 51 6.32 -16.02 10.41
N PHE A 52 5.29 -16.38 9.64
CA PHE A 52 4.21 -17.27 10.07
C PHE A 52 4.73 -18.64 10.52
N GLU A 53 5.67 -19.22 9.79
CA GLU A 53 6.29 -20.49 10.16
C GLU A 53 7.50 -20.31 11.09
N LYS A 54 8.37 -19.35 10.84
CA LYS A 54 9.59 -19.08 11.60
C LYS A 54 9.30 -18.76 13.07
N TYR A 55 8.30 -17.91 13.30
CA TYR A 55 7.90 -17.50 14.65
C TYR A 55 6.66 -18.22 15.15
N LYS A 56 6.15 -19.20 14.39
CA LYS A 56 4.99 -20.02 14.74
C LYS A 56 3.76 -19.16 15.07
N ILE A 57 3.44 -18.21 14.20
CA ILE A 57 2.24 -17.38 14.37
C ILE A 57 1.00 -18.28 14.46
N GLU A 58 0.09 -17.94 15.33
CA GLU A 58 -1.16 -18.66 15.58
C GLU A 58 -2.05 -18.75 14.34
N ASP A 59 -2.90 -19.78 14.24
CA ASP A 59 -3.99 -19.84 13.26
C ASP A 59 -5.28 -19.21 13.80
N GLY A 60 -5.28 -18.83 15.06
CA GLY A 60 -6.30 -18.09 15.76
C GLY A 60 -6.15 -18.18 17.27
N HIS A 61 -6.91 -17.39 17.96
CA HIS A 61 -6.98 -17.42 19.42
C HIS A 61 -8.41 -17.24 19.94
N PHE A 62 -8.61 -17.60 21.18
CA PHE A 62 -9.85 -17.37 21.89
C PHE A 62 -9.59 -17.04 23.35
N THR A 63 -10.49 -16.28 23.96
CA THR A 63 -10.43 -15.91 25.38
C THR A 63 -11.63 -16.50 26.11
N LEU A 64 -11.39 -17.02 27.30
CA LEU A 64 -12.41 -17.58 28.17
C LEU A 64 -12.56 -16.75 29.45
N ALA A 65 -13.77 -16.70 29.99
CA ALA A 65 -14.04 -16.04 31.25
C ALA A 65 -13.29 -16.67 32.45
N VAL A 66 -13.00 -17.98 32.35
CA VAL A 66 -12.25 -18.74 33.36
C VAL A 66 -11.25 -19.68 32.69
N LYS A 67 -10.25 -20.12 33.42
CA LYS A 67 -9.24 -21.07 32.92
C LYS A 67 -9.88 -22.38 32.44
N ALA A 68 -9.50 -22.79 31.19
CA ALA A 68 -9.98 -24.04 30.58
C ALA A 68 -9.62 -25.25 31.45
N ASP A 69 -10.59 -26.14 31.66
CA ASP A 69 -10.41 -27.40 32.36
C ASP A 69 -9.75 -28.47 31.47
N LYS A 70 -9.45 -29.61 32.04
CA LYS A 70 -8.82 -30.72 31.33
C LYS A 70 -9.75 -31.36 30.28
N GLU A 71 -11.05 -31.31 30.49
CA GLU A 71 -12.04 -31.87 29.58
C GLU A 71 -12.12 -31.06 28.29
N LEU A 72 -12.26 -29.75 28.41
CA LEU A 72 -12.28 -28.84 27.26
C LEU A 72 -10.98 -28.93 26.44
N LYS A 73 -9.82 -28.94 27.12
CA LYS A 73 -8.52 -29.10 26.43
C LYS A 73 -8.42 -30.44 25.70
N SER A 74 -9.01 -31.53 26.27
CA SER A 74 -9.04 -32.82 25.62
C SER A 74 -9.97 -32.84 24.39
N LYS A 75 -11.14 -32.17 24.47
CA LYS A 75 -12.06 -32.02 23.33
C LYS A 75 -11.38 -31.26 22.17
N LEU A 76 -10.74 -30.15 22.46
CA LEU A 76 -10.04 -29.35 21.46
C LEU A 76 -8.85 -30.09 20.81
N LYS A 77 -8.11 -30.90 21.56
CA LYS A 77 -7.05 -31.75 20.99
C LYS A 77 -7.55 -32.76 19.95
N LYS A 78 -8.81 -33.22 20.04
CA LYS A 78 -9.39 -34.12 19.04
C LYS A 78 -9.60 -33.48 17.68
N GLU A 79 -9.67 -32.14 17.63
CA GLU A 79 -9.75 -31.37 16.40
C GLU A 79 -8.39 -31.22 15.67
N HIS A 80 -7.38 -31.98 16.10
CA HIS A 80 -6.03 -31.95 15.49
C HIS A 80 -5.31 -30.59 15.53
N LEU A 81 -5.55 -29.84 16.60
CA LEU A 81 -4.85 -28.59 16.86
C LEU A 81 -3.91 -28.68 18.07
N LYS A 82 -2.86 -27.87 18.04
CA LYS A 82 -1.98 -27.62 19.19
C LYS A 82 -2.48 -26.36 19.91
N LEU A 83 -2.84 -26.50 21.18
CA LEU A 83 -3.31 -25.41 22.03
C LEU A 83 -2.16 -24.91 22.90
N SER A 84 -1.99 -23.58 22.97
CA SER A 84 -0.98 -22.91 23.78
C SER A 84 -1.62 -21.84 24.68
N GLU A 85 -1.27 -21.80 25.95
CA GLU A 85 -1.72 -20.76 26.89
C GLU A 85 -0.91 -19.47 26.63
N ILE A 86 -1.58 -18.40 26.22
CA ILE A 86 -1.00 -17.09 25.98
C ILE A 86 -1.67 -16.02 26.86
N PHE A 87 -1.75 -16.32 28.16
CA PHE A 87 -2.39 -15.42 29.11
C PHE A 87 -1.68 -14.08 29.15
N TYR A 88 -2.47 -13.03 29.21
CA TYR A 88 -1.96 -11.66 29.25
C TYR A 88 -2.69 -10.81 30.28
N LYS A 89 -2.08 -9.68 30.63
CA LYS A 89 -2.65 -8.63 31.45
C LYS A 89 -2.58 -7.31 30.70
N ASP A 90 -3.72 -6.63 30.59
CA ASP A 90 -3.77 -5.28 30.02
C ASP A 90 -3.63 -4.28 31.17
N VAL A 91 -2.57 -3.50 31.15
CA VAL A 91 -2.19 -2.61 32.25
C VAL A 91 -2.06 -1.18 31.72
N GLU A 92 -2.60 -0.23 32.46
CA GLU A 92 -2.48 1.17 32.10
C GLU A 92 -1.12 1.75 32.53
N ARG A 93 -0.63 2.66 31.72
CA ARG A 93 0.55 3.48 31.99
C ARG A 93 0.12 4.95 31.98
N LYS A 94 0.94 5.84 32.55
CA LYS A 94 0.69 7.29 32.53
C LYS A 94 0.36 7.81 31.14
N ASN A 95 -0.44 8.87 31.06
CA ASN A 95 -0.85 9.56 29.83
C ASN A 95 -1.70 8.69 28.88
N GLU A 96 -2.59 7.85 29.42
CA GLU A 96 -3.48 6.98 28.65
C GLU A 96 -2.76 5.93 27.78
N HIS A 97 -1.50 5.63 28.06
CA HIS A 97 -0.82 4.52 27.42
C HIS A 97 -1.27 3.20 28.02
N SER A 98 -1.40 2.16 27.20
CA SER A 98 -1.71 0.82 27.65
C SER A 98 -0.65 -0.19 27.18
N VAL A 99 -0.40 -1.16 28.05
CA VAL A 99 0.62 -2.20 27.83
C VAL A 99 -0.02 -3.56 28.01
N ARG A 100 0.00 -4.37 26.97
CA ARG A 100 -0.40 -5.78 27.04
C ARG A 100 0.82 -6.64 27.36
N ILE A 101 0.80 -7.25 28.55
CA ILE A 101 1.96 -7.96 29.10
C ILE A 101 1.75 -9.46 28.99
N TYR A 102 2.73 -10.12 28.37
CA TYR A 102 2.81 -11.57 28.20
C TYR A 102 3.96 -12.16 29.00
N THR A 103 3.91 -13.45 29.23
CA THR A 103 5.09 -14.25 29.62
C THR A 103 5.70 -14.89 28.39
N GLN A 104 7.01 -15.21 28.47
CA GLN A 104 7.70 -15.91 27.38
C GLN A 104 6.99 -17.23 27.02
N ASN A 105 6.73 -17.41 25.73
CA ASN A 105 6.18 -18.63 25.16
C ASN A 105 7.02 -19.07 23.95
N ASP A 106 7.52 -20.30 23.97
CA ASP A 106 8.33 -20.87 22.88
C ASP A 106 7.53 -21.73 21.92
N ASP A 107 6.24 -21.95 22.19
CA ASP A 107 5.36 -22.84 21.42
C ASP A 107 4.66 -22.11 20.28
N VAL A 108 4.23 -20.86 20.48
CA VAL A 108 3.46 -20.06 19.56
C VAL A 108 3.85 -18.57 19.69
N ASN A 109 3.64 -17.77 18.65
CA ASN A 109 3.83 -16.33 18.64
C ASN A 109 5.19 -15.90 19.19
N LYS A 110 6.26 -16.53 18.71
CA LYS A 110 7.62 -16.19 19.11
C LYS A 110 7.97 -14.77 18.68
N ILE A 111 8.66 -14.05 19.54
CA ILE A 111 9.12 -12.70 19.21
C ILE A 111 10.46 -12.73 18.49
N CYS A 112 10.66 -11.74 17.60
CA CYS A 112 11.95 -11.44 16.97
C CYS A 112 12.66 -10.37 17.81
N VAL A 113 13.67 -10.73 18.59
CA VAL A 113 14.50 -9.75 19.31
C VAL A 113 15.29 -8.95 18.30
N MET A 114 15.04 -7.64 18.23
CA MET A 114 15.69 -6.73 17.29
C MET A 114 16.99 -6.16 17.89
N ASP A 115 16.96 -5.83 19.17
CA ASP A 115 18.12 -5.37 19.91
C ASP A 115 18.01 -5.76 21.40
N GLY A 116 19.15 -5.94 22.08
CA GLY A 116 19.20 -6.35 23.48
C GLY A 116 19.01 -7.85 23.70
N LYS A 117 18.26 -8.23 24.73
CA LYS A 117 18.10 -9.64 25.14
C LYS A 117 16.74 -9.88 25.83
N PHE A 118 16.33 -11.15 25.87
CA PHE A 118 15.18 -11.60 26.66
C PHE A 118 15.32 -11.23 28.14
N PRO A 119 14.22 -10.87 28.83
CA PRO A 119 14.20 -10.66 30.27
C PRO A 119 14.65 -11.91 31.03
N LYS A 120 15.59 -11.76 31.98
CA LYS A 120 16.08 -12.86 32.86
C LYS A 120 15.62 -12.67 34.30
N ASN A 121 15.42 -11.43 34.71
CA ASN A 121 15.04 -11.06 36.06
C ASN A 121 13.60 -10.55 36.13
N LYS A 122 13.00 -10.59 37.32
CA LYS A 122 11.63 -10.10 37.55
C LYS A 122 11.43 -8.61 37.26
N ASP A 123 12.52 -7.84 37.24
CA ASP A 123 12.53 -6.39 37.05
C ASP A 123 12.99 -6.01 35.62
N GLU A 124 13.06 -6.98 34.71
CA GLU A 124 13.40 -6.75 33.29
C GLU A 124 12.14 -6.94 32.43
N ILE A 125 12.05 -6.14 31.35
CA ILE A 125 10.97 -6.15 30.37
C ILE A 125 11.55 -6.00 28.95
N ILE A 126 10.99 -6.71 27.99
CA ILE A 126 11.18 -6.45 26.57
C ILE A 126 9.88 -5.88 26.01
N ILE A 127 9.99 -4.82 25.22
CA ILE A 127 8.85 -4.10 24.67
C ILE A 127 8.88 -4.09 23.15
N ASP A 128 7.77 -3.76 22.53
CA ASP A 128 7.73 -3.62 21.08
C ASP A 128 8.66 -2.50 20.59
N ARG A 129 9.36 -2.78 19.48
CA ARG A 129 10.36 -1.88 18.89
C ARG A 129 9.72 -0.57 18.42
N LEU A 130 8.60 -0.65 17.68
CA LEU A 130 7.95 0.54 17.10
C LEU A 130 7.47 1.49 18.20
N TYR A 131 6.86 0.95 19.25
CA TYR A 131 6.47 1.75 20.41
C TYR A 131 7.69 2.37 21.12
N ALA A 132 8.78 1.61 21.28
CA ALA A 132 10.00 2.11 21.92
C ALA A 132 10.58 3.30 21.15
N GLU A 133 10.69 3.19 19.82
CA GLU A 133 11.19 4.25 18.94
C GLU A 133 10.29 5.49 18.98
N ASN A 134 8.97 5.32 18.85
CA ASN A 134 8.00 6.42 18.89
C ASN A 134 8.02 7.20 20.21
N ASN A 135 8.37 6.54 21.31
CA ASN A 135 8.41 7.14 22.64
C ASN A 135 9.82 7.47 23.14
N GLY A 136 10.85 7.27 22.30
CA GLY A 136 12.25 7.56 22.66
C GLY A 136 12.78 6.71 23.81
N ILE A 137 12.34 5.44 23.92
CA ILE A 137 12.71 4.52 24.99
C ILE A 137 13.89 3.67 24.53
N ALA A 138 15.00 3.73 25.27
CA ALA A 138 16.21 2.97 24.99
C ALA A 138 16.37 1.75 25.91
N ILE A 139 17.22 0.80 25.48
CA ILE A 139 17.63 -0.33 26.32
C ILE A 139 18.37 0.20 27.54
N GLY A 140 17.98 -0.29 28.73
CA GLY A 140 18.50 0.16 30.03
C GLY A 140 17.61 1.20 30.72
N ASP A 141 16.71 1.83 30.01
CA ASP A 141 15.78 2.80 30.59
C ASP A 141 14.82 2.17 31.59
N LYS A 142 14.30 3.03 32.48
CA LYS A 142 13.27 2.63 33.44
C LYS A 142 11.89 2.78 32.80
N PHE A 143 11.16 1.68 32.74
CA PHE A 143 9.82 1.57 32.20
C PHE A 143 8.83 1.36 33.35
N ASP A 144 8.03 2.36 33.66
CA ASP A 144 7.03 2.31 34.72
C ASP A 144 5.68 1.85 34.13
N VAL A 145 5.14 0.77 34.67
CA VAL A 145 3.83 0.21 34.32
C VAL A 145 3.08 -0.06 35.62
N ASP A 146 1.95 0.61 35.84
CA ASP A 146 1.12 0.50 37.05
C ASP A 146 1.95 0.68 38.34
N GLY A 147 2.82 1.72 38.37
CA GLY A 147 3.69 1.98 39.50
C GLY A 147 4.81 0.97 39.74
N LYS A 148 4.93 -0.05 38.89
CA LYS A 148 5.97 -1.06 38.95
C LYS A 148 7.08 -0.72 37.95
N LYS A 149 8.29 -0.54 38.46
CA LYS A 149 9.46 -0.16 37.66
C LYS A 149 10.14 -1.40 37.10
N PHE A 150 10.34 -1.41 35.78
CA PHE A 150 11.13 -2.39 35.04
C PHE A 150 12.32 -1.69 34.38
N THR A 151 13.33 -2.48 34.03
CA THR A 151 14.43 -2.03 33.17
C THR A 151 14.22 -2.66 31.79
N VAL A 152 14.22 -1.87 30.73
CA VAL A 152 14.10 -2.37 29.35
C VAL A 152 15.35 -3.19 29.03
N SER A 153 15.19 -4.50 28.84
CA SER A 153 16.28 -5.43 28.55
C SER A 153 16.52 -5.59 27.03
N GLY A 154 15.54 -5.23 26.23
CA GLY A 154 15.61 -5.29 24.78
C GLY A 154 14.35 -4.76 24.14
N VAL A 155 14.40 -4.64 22.82
CA VAL A 155 13.26 -4.33 21.96
C VAL A 155 13.05 -5.45 20.94
N ALA A 156 11.80 -5.75 20.61
CA ALA A 156 11.44 -6.86 19.74
C ALA A 156 10.29 -6.52 18.80
N ALA A 157 10.20 -7.25 17.69
CA ALA A 157 8.98 -7.35 16.93
C ALA A 157 8.18 -8.57 17.43
N PHE A 158 6.94 -8.31 17.83
CA PHE A 158 6.01 -9.36 18.24
C PHE A 158 5.29 -9.90 17.02
N SER A 159 5.52 -11.16 16.69
CA SER A 159 5.14 -11.73 15.40
C SER A 159 3.64 -11.70 15.11
N ASN A 160 2.80 -11.75 16.13
CA ASN A 160 1.33 -11.63 16.04
C ASN A 160 0.82 -10.20 16.23
N TYR A 161 1.69 -9.21 16.25
CA TYR A 161 1.42 -7.78 16.35
C TYR A 161 2.25 -6.98 15.34
N SER A 162 2.25 -7.40 14.07
CA SER A 162 2.91 -6.63 13.01
C SER A 162 2.35 -5.20 12.90
N ALA A 163 1.05 -5.04 13.17
CA ALA A 163 0.40 -3.77 13.44
C ALA A 163 -0.14 -3.76 14.89
N LEU A 164 0.14 -2.69 15.65
CA LEU A 164 -0.15 -2.62 17.10
C LEU A 164 -1.62 -2.30 17.39
N PHE A 165 -2.54 -3.12 16.90
CA PHE A 165 -3.95 -3.05 17.27
C PHE A 165 -4.14 -3.55 18.71
N LYS A 166 -4.79 -2.74 19.56
CA LYS A 166 -5.14 -3.17 20.92
C LYS A 166 -6.28 -4.18 20.91
N ASN A 167 -7.31 -3.89 20.12
CA ASN A 167 -8.47 -4.77 19.93
C ASN A 167 -8.69 -5.01 18.43
N ASN A 168 -9.22 -6.17 18.10
CA ASN A 168 -9.51 -6.52 16.70
C ASN A 168 -10.65 -5.69 16.07
N THR A 169 -11.36 -4.92 16.88
CA THR A 169 -12.46 -4.05 16.46
C THR A 169 -12.06 -2.58 16.35
N ASP A 170 -10.81 -2.24 16.64
CA ASP A 170 -10.31 -0.88 16.51
C ASP A 170 -10.19 -0.52 15.03
N MET A 171 -10.63 0.67 14.64
CA MET A 171 -10.55 1.15 13.25
C MET A 171 -9.12 1.50 12.83
N MET A 172 -8.28 1.87 13.80
CA MET A 172 -6.89 2.26 13.61
C MET A 172 -6.06 1.80 14.80
N PHE A 173 -4.82 1.43 14.57
CA PHE A 173 -3.88 1.17 15.66
C PHE A 173 -3.14 2.45 16.08
N ASP A 174 -2.75 2.53 17.34
CA ASP A 174 -1.98 3.65 17.88
C ASP A 174 -0.67 3.16 18.52
N ALA A 175 0.37 3.05 17.69
CA ALA A 175 1.70 2.64 18.12
C ALA A 175 2.41 3.66 19.04
N ASN A 176 1.81 4.83 19.31
CA ASN A 176 2.32 5.77 20.31
C ASN A 176 1.80 5.46 21.71
N LYS A 177 0.56 4.97 21.80
CA LYS A 177 -0.14 4.77 23.09
C LYS A 177 -0.26 3.31 23.50
N PHE A 178 -0.33 2.37 22.55
CA PHE A 178 -0.42 0.94 22.83
C PHE A 178 0.86 0.21 22.51
N THR A 179 1.26 -0.72 23.40
CA THR A 179 2.38 -1.63 23.17
C THR A 179 2.11 -3.01 23.73
N VAL A 180 2.79 -3.98 23.16
CA VAL A 180 2.93 -5.31 23.71
C VAL A 180 4.29 -5.47 24.36
N ALA A 181 4.34 -6.23 25.44
CA ALA A 181 5.54 -6.44 26.23
C ALA A 181 5.62 -7.86 26.76
N MET A 182 6.82 -8.32 27.05
CA MET A 182 7.05 -9.62 27.65
C MET A 182 7.95 -9.49 28.86
N VAL A 183 7.60 -10.22 29.92
CA VAL A 183 8.34 -10.29 31.17
C VAL A 183 8.56 -11.75 31.59
N THR A 184 9.42 -11.99 32.58
CA THR A 184 9.54 -13.31 33.21
C THR A 184 8.26 -13.67 33.98
N LYS A 185 8.04 -14.96 34.25
CA LYS A 185 6.91 -15.40 35.10
C LYS A 185 6.84 -14.66 36.43
N LYS A 186 7.99 -14.47 37.11
CA LYS A 186 8.08 -13.69 38.37
C LYS A 186 7.80 -12.20 38.16
N GLY A 187 8.08 -11.65 37.01
CA GLY A 187 7.73 -10.28 36.63
C GLY A 187 6.21 -10.15 36.43
N PHE A 188 5.59 -11.14 35.79
CA PHE A 188 4.16 -11.20 35.52
C PHE A 188 3.31 -11.34 36.80
N GLU A 189 3.77 -12.10 37.76
CA GLU A 189 3.13 -12.27 39.10
C GLU A 189 3.10 -10.96 39.92
N ARG A 190 3.81 -9.92 39.52
CA ARG A 190 3.75 -8.60 40.18
C ARG A 190 2.48 -7.82 39.88
N PHE A 191 1.76 -8.15 38.82
CA PHE A 191 0.51 -7.51 38.42
C PHE A 191 -0.70 -8.21 39.03
N SER A 192 -1.80 -7.48 39.26
CA SER A 192 -3.06 -8.04 39.79
C SER A 192 -3.61 -9.14 38.88
N ASP A 193 -4.25 -10.15 39.47
CA ASP A 193 -4.95 -11.17 38.72
C ASP A 193 -6.33 -10.72 38.22
N ASP A 194 -6.83 -9.59 38.70
CA ASP A 194 -8.09 -8.99 38.22
C ASP A 194 -8.01 -8.56 36.74
N GLU A 195 -6.79 -8.32 36.26
CA GLU A 195 -6.48 -7.94 34.86
C GLU A 195 -6.10 -9.14 33.99
N LEU A 196 -6.19 -10.39 34.51
CA LEU A 196 -5.76 -11.59 33.84
C LEU A 196 -6.80 -12.08 32.81
N HIS A 197 -6.38 -12.14 31.56
CA HIS A 197 -7.16 -12.69 30.45
C HIS A 197 -6.70 -14.12 30.14
N TYR A 198 -7.63 -15.09 30.18
CA TYR A 198 -7.36 -16.49 29.85
C TYR A 198 -7.42 -16.70 28.35
N CYS A 199 -6.40 -16.25 27.63
CA CYS A 199 -6.27 -16.37 26.18
C CYS A 199 -5.51 -17.63 25.77
N TYR A 200 -6.02 -18.30 24.74
CA TYR A 200 -5.47 -19.53 24.20
C TYR A 200 -5.27 -19.38 22.70
N ALA A 201 -4.02 -19.49 22.22
CA ALA A 201 -3.72 -19.60 20.82
C ALA A 201 -3.76 -21.04 20.34
N TYR A 202 -4.22 -21.25 19.12
CA TYR A 202 -4.18 -22.59 18.51
C TYR A 202 -3.43 -22.54 17.18
N ARG A 203 -2.78 -23.68 16.86
CA ARG A 203 -2.17 -23.95 15.55
C ARG A 203 -2.61 -25.34 15.08
N TRP A 204 -2.96 -25.42 13.79
CA TRP A 204 -3.30 -26.71 13.18
C TRP A 204 -2.06 -27.60 13.08
N ASN A 205 -2.21 -28.89 13.38
CA ASN A 205 -1.13 -29.85 13.24
C ASN A 205 -0.75 -30.08 11.77
N HIS A 206 -1.69 -29.92 10.85
CA HIS A 206 -1.48 -30.02 9.40
C HIS A 206 -1.50 -28.64 8.77
N ARG A 207 -0.43 -28.30 8.01
CA ARG A 207 -0.22 -26.98 7.41
C ARG A 207 -0.71 -26.84 5.97
N GLY A 208 -1.15 -27.89 5.33
CA GLY A 208 -1.56 -27.91 3.92
C GLY A 208 -3.06 -27.73 3.69
N TYR A 209 -3.80 -27.16 4.64
CA TYR A 209 -5.21 -26.84 4.43
C TYR A 209 -5.36 -25.60 3.57
N SER A 210 -6.39 -25.56 2.72
CA SER A 210 -6.81 -24.32 2.06
C SER A 210 -7.39 -23.34 3.10
N GLU A 211 -7.39 -22.06 2.79
CA GLU A 211 -7.92 -20.99 3.65
C GLU A 211 -9.38 -21.27 4.05
N GLN A 212 -10.22 -21.66 3.09
CA GLN A 212 -11.61 -22.08 3.35
C GLN A 212 -11.66 -23.17 4.41
N LYS A 213 -10.86 -24.22 4.25
CA LYS A 213 -10.85 -25.35 5.19
C LYS A 213 -10.33 -24.98 6.57
N VAL A 214 -9.37 -24.04 6.65
CA VAL A 214 -8.91 -23.46 7.92
C VAL A 214 -10.04 -22.71 8.61
N SER A 215 -10.80 -21.93 7.85
CA SER A 215 -11.94 -21.18 8.35
C SER A 215 -13.04 -22.13 8.88
N ASP A 216 -13.47 -23.12 8.10
CA ASP A 216 -14.51 -24.08 8.49
C ASP A 216 -14.13 -24.81 9.79
N LYS A 217 -12.88 -25.29 9.88
CA LYS A 217 -12.36 -25.93 11.10
C LYS A 217 -12.29 -24.98 12.30
N SER A 218 -12.01 -23.70 12.06
CA SER A 218 -12.02 -22.70 13.12
C SER A 218 -13.44 -22.44 13.65
N ASP A 219 -14.44 -22.52 12.78
CA ASP A 219 -15.85 -22.42 13.19
C ASP A 219 -16.31 -23.65 13.97
N ASP A 220 -15.85 -24.86 13.62
CA ASP A 220 -16.05 -26.05 14.43
C ASP A 220 -15.49 -25.87 15.86
N VAL A 221 -14.29 -25.32 15.97
CA VAL A 221 -13.67 -25.00 17.28
C VAL A 221 -14.51 -23.98 18.04
N LYS A 222 -14.96 -22.92 17.37
CA LYS A 222 -15.81 -21.88 17.94
C LYS A 222 -17.13 -22.44 18.49
N ASP A 223 -17.74 -23.38 17.76
CA ASP A 223 -18.97 -24.01 18.17
C ASP A 223 -18.80 -24.93 19.40
N ILE A 224 -17.67 -25.63 19.49
CA ILE A 224 -17.30 -26.36 20.69
C ILE A 224 -17.18 -25.41 21.89
N LEU A 225 -16.53 -24.27 21.71
CA LEU A 225 -16.32 -23.29 22.76
C LEU A 225 -17.62 -22.58 23.17
N LYS A 226 -18.49 -22.21 22.23
CA LYS A 226 -19.82 -21.63 22.53
C LYS A 226 -20.66 -22.50 23.43
N LYS A 227 -20.61 -23.82 23.25
CA LYS A 227 -21.36 -24.80 24.08
C LYS A 227 -20.92 -24.81 25.55
N THR A 228 -19.75 -24.27 25.87
CA THR A 228 -19.27 -24.14 27.26
C THR A 228 -19.89 -22.96 27.99
N GLY A 229 -20.40 -21.95 27.27
CA GLY A 229 -20.90 -20.70 27.84
C GLY A 229 -19.80 -19.77 28.42
N LEU A 230 -18.52 -20.13 28.24
CA LEU A 230 -17.37 -19.44 28.83
C LEU A 230 -16.58 -18.60 27.81
N LEU A 231 -16.93 -18.68 26.53
CA LEU A 231 -16.25 -17.97 25.46
C LEU A 231 -16.56 -16.46 25.54
N THR A 232 -15.53 -15.64 25.67
CA THR A 232 -15.64 -14.18 25.69
C THR A 232 -15.17 -13.54 24.38
N ASP A 233 -14.20 -14.18 23.69
CA ASP A 233 -13.70 -13.69 22.42
C ASP A 233 -13.16 -14.86 21.58
N PHE A 234 -13.26 -14.75 20.24
CA PHE A 234 -12.75 -15.72 19.27
C PHE A 234 -12.32 -15.00 17.99
N VAL A 235 -11.03 -15.07 17.66
CA VAL A 235 -10.44 -14.40 16.52
C VAL A 235 -9.66 -15.40 15.69
N LYS A 236 -10.04 -15.58 14.42
CA LYS A 236 -9.24 -16.34 13.43
C LYS A 236 -8.02 -15.50 13.04
N ALA A 237 -6.91 -16.11 12.68
CA ALA A 237 -5.74 -15.37 12.21
C ALA A 237 -6.03 -14.52 10.97
N SER A 238 -6.88 -15.02 10.06
CA SER A 238 -7.36 -14.28 8.88
C SER A 238 -8.15 -13.02 9.22
N ASP A 239 -8.77 -12.96 10.38
CA ASP A 239 -9.61 -11.86 10.82
C ASP A 239 -8.91 -10.99 11.86
N ASN A 240 -7.66 -11.33 12.21
CA ASN A 240 -6.86 -10.60 13.19
C ASN A 240 -6.08 -9.47 12.53
N GLN A 241 -6.59 -8.23 12.64
CA GLN A 241 -5.97 -7.03 12.08
C GLN A 241 -4.51 -6.84 12.54
N ALA A 242 -4.17 -7.21 13.78
CA ALA A 242 -2.79 -7.11 14.26
C ALA A 242 -1.81 -7.99 13.47
N ILE A 243 -2.31 -9.03 12.83
CA ILE A 243 -1.54 -9.93 11.96
C ILE A 243 -1.66 -9.51 10.49
N THR A 244 -2.89 -9.34 9.96
CA THR A 244 -3.15 -9.24 8.51
C THR A 244 -2.93 -7.87 7.92
N PHE A 245 -3.20 -6.81 8.68
CA PHE A 245 -3.20 -5.43 8.19
C PHE A 245 -1.91 -5.03 7.46
N THR A 246 -0.76 -5.41 8.00
CA THR A 246 0.55 -5.07 7.41
C THR A 246 0.75 -5.71 6.03
N GLY A 247 0.35 -6.98 5.86
CA GLY A 247 0.47 -7.68 4.57
C GLY A 247 -0.45 -7.10 3.50
N GLU A 248 -1.66 -6.70 3.89
CA GLU A 248 -2.64 -6.08 2.99
C GLU A 248 -2.18 -4.69 2.52
N ASP A 249 -1.62 -3.88 3.41
CA ASP A 249 -1.12 -2.54 3.10
C ASP A 249 0.10 -2.59 2.17
N MET A 250 1.10 -3.41 2.47
CA MET A 250 2.29 -3.59 1.61
C MET A 250 1.89 -4.01 0.18
N GLY A 251 0.91 -4.92 0.02
CA GLY A 251 0.43 -5.33 -1.29
C GLY A 251 -0.20 -4.19 -2.12
N GLY A 252 -0.84 -3.21 -1.47
CA GLY A 252 -1.44 -2.04 -2.12
C GLY A 252 -0.42 -1.05 -2.68
N ASP A 253 0.67 -0.82 -1.97
CA ASP A 253 1.71 0.13 -2.33
C ASP A 253 2.42 -0.21 -3.63
N LEU A 254 2.64 -1.49 -3.90
CA LEU A 254 3.30 -1.97 -5.12
C LEU A 254 2.55 -1.53 -6.39
N VAL A 255 1.23 -1.61 -6.41
CA VAL A 255 0.38 -1.21 -7.55
C VAL A 255 0.54 0.28 -7.84
N MET A 256 0.59 1.11 -6.81
CA MET A 256 0.77 2.56 -6.94
C MET A 256 2.14 2.90 -7.57
N ILE A 257 3.21 2.26 -7.13
CA ILE A 257 4.57 2.50 -7.63
C ILE A 257 4.75 2.02 -9.07
N ILE A 258 4.17 0.88 -9.45
CA ILE A 258 4.17 0.41 -10.83
C ILE A 258 3.40 1.38 -11.74
N THR A 259 2.28 1.91 -11.29
CA THR A 259 1.50 2.92 -12.03
C THR A 259 2.33 4.19 -12.24
N LEU A 260 3.02 4.67 -11.21
CA LEU A 260 3.94 5.81 -11.31
C LEU A 260 5.07 5.55 -12.32
N LEU A 261 5.65 4.35 -12.31
CA LEU A 261 6.67 3.95 -13.29
C LEU A 261 6.15 4.12 -14.73
N TYR A 262 4.94 3.63 -15.03
CA TYR A 262 4.38 3.76 -16.39
C TYR A 262 4.13 5.21 -16.79
N ILE A 263 3.66 6.06 -15.88
CA ILE A 263 3.50 7.49 -16.13
C ILE A 263 4.85 8.12 -16.48
N VAL A 264 5.89 7.87 -15.69
CA VAL A 264 7.24 8.38 -15.93
C VAL A 264 7.80 7.84 -17.25
N MET A 265 7.55 6.58 -17.59
CA MET A 265 7.99 6.00 -18.86
C MET A 265 7.37 6.69 -20.08
N VAL A 266 6.09 7.07 -20.03
CA VAL A 266 5.44 7.85 -21.10
C VAL A 266 6.10 9.22 -21.25
N VAL A 267 6.41 9.89 -20.14
CA VAL A 267 7.12 11.20 -20.16
C VAL A 267 8.52 11.05 -20.75
N LEU A 268 9.27 10.04 -20.34
CA LEU A 268 10.61 9.75 -20.88
C LEU A 268 10.56 9.46 -22.38
N ALA A 269 9.60 8.66 -22.83
CA ALA A 269 9.37 8.37 -24.23
C ALA A 269 9.23 9.67 -25.06
N PHE A 270 8.41 10.58 -24.56
CA PHE A 270 8.22 11.89 -25.18
C PHE A 270 9.53 12.72 -25.19
N VAL A 271 10.26 12.79 -24.09
CA VAL A 271 11.52 13.54 -23.99
C VAL A 271 12.57 12.99 -24.95
N PHE A 272 12.73 11.66 -25.02
CA PHE A 272 13.64 11.04 -25.99
C PHE A 272 13.22 11.30 -27.45
N ALA A 273 11.91 11.27 -27.72
CA ALA A 273 11.38 11.60 -29.05
C ALA A 273 11.77 13.02 -29.49
N VAL A 274 11.54 14.00 -28.62
CA VAL A 274 11.84 15.42 -28.89
C VAL A 274 13.34 15.65 -28.99
N THR A 275 14.11 15.07 -28.09
CA THR A 275 15.59 15.23 -28.05
C THR A 275 16.23 14.65 -29.29
N THR A 276 15.87 13.42 -29.69
CA THR A 276 16.38 12.77 -30.89
C THR A 276 16.07 13.58 -32.15
N ARG A 277 14.82 14.02 -32.29
CA ARG A 277 14.41 14.87 -33.41
C ARG A 277 15.20 16.17 -33.46
N SER A 278 15.36 16.85 -32.32
CA SER A 278 16.12 18.10 -32.22
C SER A 278 17.60 17.90 -32.62
N THR A 279 18.22 16.78 -32.22
CA THR A 279 19.59 16.44 -32.58
C THR A 279 19.73 16.23 -34.10
N ILE A 280 18.80 15.51 -34.73
CA ILE A 280 18.81 15.29 -36.19
C ILE A 280 18.56 16.62 -36.94
N GLU A 281 17.67 17.47 -36.46
CA GLU A 281 17.42 18.79 -37.07
C GLU A 281 18.67 19.71 -36.98
N LYS A 282 19.40 19.68 -35.87
CA LYS A 282 20.67 20.44 -35.71
C LYS A 282 21.79 19.93 -36.61
N GLU A 283 21.91 18.63 -36.73
CA GLU A 283 22.97 17.98 -37.52
C GLU A 283 22.59 17.70 -38.99
N ALA A 284 21.50 18.28 -39.46
CA ALA A 284 20.95 18.01 -40.78
C ALA A 284 21.99 18.20 -41.89
N SER A 285 22.75 19.29 -41.89
CA SER A 285 23.80 19.53 -42.88
C SER A 285 24.87 18.43 -42.90
N THR A 286 25.32 18.01 -41.72
CA THR A 286 26.31 16.93 -41.57
C THR A 286 25.77 15.60 -42.06
N ILE A 287 24.51 15.28 -41.72
CA ILE A 287 23.83 14.05 -42.17
C ILE A 287 23.69 14.07 -43.69
N GLY A 288 23.28 15.21 -44.27
CA GLY A 288 23.18 15.40 -45.70
C GLY A 288 24.49 15.15 -46.42
N THR A 289 25.59 15.73 -45.91
CA THR A 289 26.95 15.55 -46.46
C THR A 289 27.43 14.11 -46.36
N LEU A 290 27.26 13.47 -45.19
CA LEU A 290 27.65 12.07 -45.02
C LEU A 290 26.88 11.15 -45.98
N ARG A 291 25.58 11.37 -46.19
CA ARG A 291 24.76 10.63 -47.12
C ARG A 291 25.18 10.86 -48.58
N ALA A 292 25.57 12.08 -48.92
CA ALA A 292 26.09 12.41 -50.23
C ALA A 292 27.45 11.74 -50.49
N LEU A 293 28.26 11.50 -49.45
CA LEU A 293 29.53 10.81 -49.48
C LEU A 293 29.37 9.26 -49.49
N GLY A 294 28.13 8.72 -49.51
CA GLY A 294 27.87 7.30 -49.66
C GLY A 294 27.53 6.54 -48.36
N TYR A 295 27.46 7.20 -47.22
CA TYR A 295 27.00 6.53 -46.00
C TYR A 295 25.54 6.08 -46.12
N THR A 296 25.27 4.85 -45.70
CA THR A 296 23.94 4.25 -45.77
C THR A 296 23.03 4.78 -44.66
N ARG A 297 21.71 4.66 -44.88
CA ARG A 297 20.71 5.01 -43.84
C ARG A 297 20.92 4.21 -42.54
N GLY A 298 21.23 2.91 -42.70
CA GLY A 298 21.44 2.02 -41.55
C GLY A 298 22.66 2.39 -40.71
N GLU A 299 23.77 2.83 -41.32
CA GLU A 299 24.95 3.28 -40.57
C GLU A 299 24.66 4.53 -39.74
N LEU A 300 23.92 5.49 -40.30
CA LEU A 300 23.54 6.70 -39.60
C LEU A 300 22.51 6.42 -38.48
N ILE A 301 21.51 5.57 -38.77
CA ILE A 301 20.55 5.14 -37.73
C ILE A 301 21.31 4.49 -36.58
N ARG A 302 22.21 3.55 -36.86
CA ARG A 302 23.03 2.91 -35.83
C ARG A 302 23.88 3.90 -35.04
N HIS A 303 24.44 4.89 -35.71
CA HIS A 303 25.25 5.93 -35.07
C HIS A 303 24.42 6.76 -34.07
N TYR A 304 23.31 7.37 -34.50
CA TYR A 304 22.47 8.20 -33.65
C TYR A 304 21.66 7.43 -32.60
N LEU A 305 21.48 6.12 -32.78
CA LEU A 305 20.84 5.25 -31.80
C LEU A 305 21.78 4.91 -30.62
N THR A 306 23.07 4.90 -30.85
CA THR A 306 24.08 4.40 -29.89
C THR A 306 24.11 5.20 -28.61
N LEU A 307 24.16 6.53 -28.66
CA LEU A 307 24.25 7.39 -27.45
C LEU A 307 23.02 7.29 -26.55
N PRO A 308 21.78 7.41 -27.06
CA PRO A 308 20.58 7.24 -26.22
C PRO A 308 20.53 5.88 -25.51
N ILE A 309 20.90 4.80 -26.22
CA ILE A 309 20.91 3.45 -25.63
C ILE A 309 21.98 3.33 -24.54
N TRP A 310 23.21 3.82 -24.79
CA TRP A 310 24.25 3.78 -23.76
C TRP A 310 23.89 4.59 -22.53
N VAL A 311 23.32 5.78 -22.69
CA VAL A 311 22.84 6.59 -21.56
C VAL A 311 21.79 5.83 -20.77
N THR A 312 20.79 5.22 -21.44
CA THR A 312 19.75 4.46 -20.77
C THR A 312 20.31 3.23 -20.07
N LEU A 313 21.22 2.48 -20.71
CA LEU A 313 21.82 1.28 -20.12
C LEU A 313 22.67 1.60 -18.89
N ILE A 314 23.52 2.63 -18.97
CA ILE A 314 24.34 3.08 -17.84
C ILE A 314 23.46 3.59 -16.71
N SER A 315 22.40 4.37 -17.03
CA SER A 315 21.41 4.81 -16.04
C SER A 315 20.71 3.63 -15.37
N ALA A 316 20.35 2.60 -16.14
CA ALA A 316 19.70 1.41 -15.58
C ALA A 316 20.64 0.64 -14.64
N VAL A 317 21.90 0.46 -15.02
CA VAL A 317 22.89 -0.22 -14.15
C VAL A 317 23.12 0.58 -12.87
N ILE A 318 23.41 1.86 -12.97
CA ILE A 318 23.68 2.70 -11.79
C ILE A 318 22.42 2.88 -10.94
N GLY A 319 21.26 3.05 -11.59
CA GLY A 319 19.97 3.15 -10.91
C GLY A 319 19.65 1.88 -10.11
N ASN A 320 19.83 0.69 -10.67
CA ASN A 320 19.64 -0.55 -9.92
C ASN A 320 20.65 -0.70 -8.78
N ILE A 321 21.92 -0.34 -8.97
CA ILE A 321 22.90 -0.36 -7.87
C ILE A 321 22.41 0.56 -6.73
N LEU A 322 21.98 1.78 -7.05
CA LEU A 322 21.41 2.70 -6.05
C LEU A 322 20.11 2.15 -5.43
N GLY A 323 19.28 1.49 -6.23
CA GLY A 323 18.06 0.83 -5.77
C GLY A 323 18.35 -0.22 -4.70
N TYR A 324 19.27 -1.13 -4.99
CA TYR A 324 19.65 -2.22 -4.08
C TYR A 324 20.49 -1.79 -2.86
N THR A 325 21.08 -0.61 -2.89
CA THR A 325 21.93 -0.10 -1.79
C THR A 325 21.22 0.95 -0.96
N CYS A 326 21.02 2.15 -1.51
CA CYS A 326 20.53 3.30 -0.75
C CYS A 326 19.01 3.44 -0.75
N MET A 327 18.38 3.26 -1.93
CA MET A 327 16.94 3.60 -2.05
C MET A 327 16.04 2.57 -1.37
N LYS A 328 16.42 1.29 -1.36
CA LYS A 328 15.67 0.26 -0.62
C LYS A 328 15.63 0.58 0.88
N ASP A 329 16.76 1.08 1.45
CA ASP A 329 16.81 1.36 2.88
C ASP A 329 15.87 2.50 3.28
N VAL A 330 15.70 3.51 2.40
CA VAL A 330 14.70 4.57 2.60
C VAL A 330 13.28 4.01 2.66
N VAL A 331 12.95 3.05 1.80
CA VAL A 331 11.61 2.44 1.78
C VAL A 331 11.42 1.49 2.97
N VAL A 332 12.43 0.72 3.29
CA VAL A 332 12.43 -0.15 4.49
C VAL A 332 12.22 0.65 5.77
N ASP A 333 12.89 1.81 5.88
CA ASP A 333 12.69 2.73 7.00
C ASP A 333 11.23 3.18 7.13
N ILE A 334 10.54 3.47 6.02
CA ILE A 334 9.12 3.82 6.03
C ILE A 334 8.29 2.68 6.63
N TYR A 335 8.52 1.43 6.20
CA TYR A 335 7.81 0.27 6.74
C TYR A 335 8.13 0.02 8.21
N TYR A 336 9.39 0.14 8.63
CA TYR A 336 9.76 -0.03 10.03
C TYR A 336 9.21 1.08 10.95
N HIS A 337 9.03 2.30 10.45
CA HIS A 337 8.36 3.36 11.21
C HIS A 337 6.83 3.24 11.22
N SER A 338 6.27 2.42 10.35
CA SER A 338 4.83 2.16 10.30
C SER A 338 4.42 0.88 11.03
N TYR A 339 5.26 -0.17 10.97
CA TYR A 339 4.91 -1.52 11.42
C TYR A 339 6.00 -2.15 12.29
N SER A 340 5.59 -3.08 13.16
CA SER A 340 6.50 -3.90 13.97
C SER A 340 6.88 -5.19 13.24
N LEU A 341 7.72 -5.05 12.21
CA LEU A 341 8.16 -6.15 11.36
C LEU A 341 9.45 -6.80 11.88
N PRO A 342 9.65 -8.12 11.66
CA PRO A 342 10.88 -8.80 11.99
C PRO A 342 12.04 -8.36 11.07
N THR A 343 13.26 -8.78 11.38
CA THR A 343 14.42 -8.57 10.51
C THR A 343 14.22 -9.24 9.15
N TYR A 344 14.59 -8.54 8.08
CA TYR A 344 14.49 -9.02 6.71
C TYR A 344 15.87 -9.25 6.08
N GLU A 345 15.90 -10.03 5.02
CA GLU A 345 17.08 -10.20 4.16
C GLU A 345 16.75 -9.65 2.77
N THR A 346 17.67 -8.86 2.21
CA THR A 346 17.49 -8.34 0.85
C THR A 346 17.55 -9.48 -0.16
N ILE A 347 16.47 -9.63 -0.94
CA ILE A 347 16.39 -10.65 -1.97
C ILE A 347 16.55 -10.05 -3.36
N TRP A 348 17.00 -10.89 -4.31
CA TRP A 348 16.98 -10.53 -5.72
C TRP A 348 15.54 -10.59 -6.25
N ASN A 349 15.06 -9.47 -6.80
CA ASN A 349 13.76 -9.39 -7.45
C ASN A 349 13.93 -9.36 -8.98
N THR A 350 13.61 -10.48 -9.64
CA THR A 350 13.73 -10.62 -11.10
C THR A 350 12.73 -9.72 -11.84
N GLU A 351 11.54 -9.55 -11.31
CA GLU A 351 10.51 -8.68 -11.90
C GLU A 351 10.94 -7.21 -11.85
N ALA A 352 11.46 -6.76 -10.71
CA ALA A 352 12.04 -5.42 -10.58
C ALA A 352 13.14 -5.19 -11.62
N PHE A 353 14.03 -6.15 -11.84
CA PHE A 353 15.08 -6.05 -12.85
C PHE A 353 14.51 -5.90 -14.27
N TRP A 354 13.50 -6.70 -14.65
CA TRP A 354 12.86 -6.60 -15.96
C TRP A 354 12.17 -5.24 -16.15
N LEU A 355 11.37 -4.81 -15.19
CA LEU A 355 10.61 -3.56 -15.25
C LEU A 355 11.52 -2.32 -15.25
N THR A 356 12.60 -2.33 -14.51
CA THR A 356 13.48 -1.16 -14.35
C THR A 356 14.66 -1.13 -15.33
N THR A 357 15.03 -2.24 -15.93
CA THR A 357 16.17 -2.32 -16.85
C THR A 357 15.74 -2.61 -18.28
N VAL A 358 15.04 -3.72 -18.50
CA VAL A 358 14.75 -4.19 -19.86
C VAL A 358 13.66 -3.36 -20.52
N VAL A 359 12.56 -3.09 -19.79
CA VAL A 359 11.43 -2.32 -20.33
C VAL A 359 11.83 -0.89 -20.71
N PRO A 360 12.54 -0.09 -19.88
CA PRO A 360 13.03 1.23 -20.26
C PRO A 360 13.94 1.20 -21.50
N CYS A 361 14.88 0.27 -21.55
CA CYS A 361 15.78 0.11 -22.70
C CYS A 361 15.01 -0.21 -24.00
N LEU A 362 14.02 -1.10 -23.95
CA LEU A 362 13.19 -1.43 -25.10
C LEU A 362 12.34 -0.25 -25.58
N ILE A 363 11.74 0.50 -24.66
CA ILE A 363 10.92 1.66 -24.98
C ILE A 363 11.77 2.75 -25.63
N VAL A 364 12.91 3.10 -25.04
CA VAL A 364 13.83 4.10 -25.61
C VAL A 364 14.35 3.64 -26.98
N PHE A 365 14.76 2.38 -27.09
CA PHE A 365 15.19 1.80 -28.36
C PHE A 365 14.11 1.92 -29.44
N ALA A 366 12.90 1.48 -29.15
CA ALA A 366 11.78 1.51 -30.10
C ALA A 366 11.46 2.93 -30.57
N ILE A 367 11.34 3.88 -29.63
CA ILE A 367 10.97 5.26 -29.93
C ILE A 367 12.07 5.97 -30.73
N VAL A 368 13.32 5.87 -30.28
CA VAL A 368 14.45 6.47 -30.98
C VAL A 368 14.61 5.88 -32.37
N LEU A 369 14.49 4.55 -32.51
CA LEU A 369 14.54 3.86 -33.78
C LEU A 369 13.44 4.32 -34.76
N LEU A 370 12.19 4.39 -34.29
CA LEU A 370 11.05 4.86 -35.11
C LEU A 370 11.27 6.28 -35.63
N ILE A 371 11.78 7.19 -34.80
CA ILE A 371 12.07 8.55 -35.20
C ILE A 371 13.21 8.59 -36.22
N LEU A 372 14.30 7.89 -35.94
CA LEU A 372 15.46 7.84 -36.85
C LEU A 372 15.08 7.25 -38.20
N VAL A 373 14.35 6.13 -38.21
CA VAL A 373 13.86 5.52 -39.49
C VAL A 373 12.97 6.50 -40.22
N SER A 374 12.01 7.14 -39.56
CA SER A 374 11.13 8.13 -40.19
C SER A 374 11.89 9.31 -40.79
N MET A 375 12.88 9.85 -40.09
CA MET A 375 13.66 11.01 -40.57
C MET A 375 14.66 10.65 -41.64
N MET A 376 15.35 9.48 -41.53
CA MET A 376 16.37 9.06 -42.49
C MET A 376 15.80 8.60 -43.84
N HIS A 377 14.48 8.49 -44.00
CA HIS A 377 13.84 8.26 -45.30
C HIS A 377 13.90 9.48 -46.21
N LEU A 378 14.12 10.70 -45.64
CA LEU A 378 14.24 11.92 -46.42
C LEU A 378 15.48 11.87 -47.37
N PRO A 379 15.42 12.47 -48.58
CA PRO A 379 16.56 12.52 -49.50
C PRO A 379 17.68 13.41 -48.97
N PRO A 380 18.97 13.18 -49.32
CA PRO A 380 20.10 13.98 -48.84
C PRO A 380 19.98 15.48 -49.11
N LEU A 381 19.36 15.85 -50.21
CA LEU A 381 19.15 17.25 -50.58
C LEU A 381 18.25 18.00 -49.57
N GLN A 382 17.26 17.36 -49.00
CA GLN A 382 16.40 17.95 -47.97
C GLN A 382 17.14 18.19 -46.66
N PHE A 383 18.09 17.32 -46.33
CA PHE A 383 18.99 17.54 -45.18
C PHE A 383 19.90 18.74 -45.39
N LEU A 384 20.52 18.85 -46.57
CA LEU A 384 21.39 19.98 -46.91
C LEU A 384 20.66 21.34 -46.96
N ARG A 385 19.38 21.33 -47.37
CA ARG A 385 18.54 22.52 -47.41
C ARG A 385 17.82 22.80 -46.10
N HIS A 386 18.05 22.00 -45.05
CA HIS A 386 17.28 22.06 -43.79
C HIS A 386 15.74 21.96 -43.98
N GLU A 387 15.31 21.30 -45.05
CA GLU A 387 13.88 21.11 -45.37
C GLU A 387 13.38 19.75 -44.83
N LEU A 388 13.62 19.46 -43.55
CA LEU A 388 13.27 18.20 -42.88
C LEU A 388 11.77 18.04 -42.61
N ARG A 389 11.02 19.11 -42.74
CA ARG A 389 9.56 19.08 -42.63
C ARG A 389 8.97 19.04 -44.04
N LYS A 390 8.13 18.04 -44.33
CA LYS A 390 7.27 18.09 -45.53
C LYS A 390 6.48 19.41 -45.47
N LYS A 391 6.81 20.33 -46.42
CA LYS A 391 5.97 21.53 -46.64
C LYS A 391 4.61 21.02 -47.18
N LYS A 392 3.67 20.63 -46.29
CA LYS A 392 2.27 20.65 -46.68
C LYS A 392 2.00 22.09 -47.10
N LYS A 393 1.54 22.32 -48.34
CA LYS A 393 1.00 23.58 -48.77
C LYS A 393 -0.10 23.96 -47.78
N LYS A 394 0.25 24.69 -46.73
CA LYS A 394 -0.74 25.20 -45.80
C LYS A 394 -1.49 26.27 -46.56
N GLY A 395 -2.76 26.04 -46.81
CA GLY A 395 -3.66 27.02 -47.37
C GLY A 395 -3.57 28.33 -46.56
N VAL A 396 -3.85 29.45 -47.19
CA VAL A 396 -3.89 30.74 -46.52
C VAL A 396 -4.92 30.66 -45.39
N ILE A 397 -4.41 30.74 -44.15
CA ILE A 397 -5.30 30.76 -42.96
C ILE A 397 -6.05 32.09 -42.98
N HIS A 398 -7.33 32.05 -43.29
CA HIS A 398 -8.21 33.19 -43.17
C HIS A 398 -8.44 33.47 -41.68
N LEU A 399 -7.84 34.56 -41.18
CA LEU A 399 -8.06 35.03 -39.82
C LEU A 399 -9.07 36.20 -39.87
N PRO A 400 -9.95 36.33 -38.87
CA PRO A 400 -10.81 37.49 -38.70
C PRO A 400 -10.05 38.82 -38.70
N GLU A 401 -10.76 39.91 -38.85
CA GLU A 401 -10.17 41.27 -38.90
C GLU A 401 -9.70 41.73 -37.50
N PHE A 402 -8.64 41.12 -37.00
CA PHE A 402 -7.93 41.55 -35.79
C PHE A 402 -6.91 42.65 -36.13
N LYS A 403 -6.49 43.41 -35.10
CA LYS A 403 -5.36 44.33 -35.20
C LYS A 403 -4.12 43.62 -35.78
N PHE A 404 -3.31 44.33 -36.57
CA PHE A 404 -2.15 43.80 -37.30
C PHE A 404 -1.25 42.86 -36.44
N PHE A 405 -0.85 43.32 -35.25
CA PHE A 405 0.02 42.51 -34.38
C PHE A 405 -0.62 41.22 -33.87
N THR A 406 -1.90 41.24 -33.56
CA THR A 406 -2.65 40.04 -33.15
C THR A 406 -2.75 39.06 -34.31
N ARG A 407 -3.07 39.53 -35.50
CA ARG A 407 -3.15 38.72 -36.72
C ARG A 407 -1.79 38.13 -37.08
N PHE A 408 -0.70 38.90 -36.92
CA PHE A 408 0.64 38.42 -37.14
C PHE A 408 1.05 37.33 -36.15
N ARG A 409 0.81 37.51 -34.85
CA ARG A 409 1.09 36.53 -33.80
C ARG A 409 0.32 35.23 -34.04
N LEU A 410 -0.98 35.30 -34.27
CA LEU A 410 -1.82 34.14 -34.57
C LEU A 410 -1.33 33.39 -35.81
N ARG A 411 -0.93 34.10 -36.86
CA ARG A 411 -0.38 33.47 -38.07
C ARG A 411 0.92 32.72 -37.78
N ILE A 412 1.83 33.27 -36.97
CA ILE A 412 3.07 32.60 -36.58
C ILE A 412 2.74 31.32 -35.77
N VAL A 413 1.83 31.42 -34.82
CA VAL A 413 1.42 30.26 -34.00
C VAL A 413 0.81 29.16 -34.90
N PHE A 414 -0.16 29.48 -35.74
CA PHE A 414 -0.78 28.51 -36.64
C PHE A 414 0.15 27.93 -37.69
N GLN A 415 1.14 28.70 -38.15
CA GLN A 415 2.16 28.21 -39.05
C GLN A 415 3.12 27.22 -38.37
N ASN A 416 3.36 27.40 -37.07
CA ASN A 416 4.28 26.58 -36.28
C ASN A 416 3.59 25.73 -35.20
N ILE A 417 2.32 25.38 -35.39
CA ILE A 417 1.50 24.68 -34.41
C ILE A 417 2.15 23.41 -33.86
N SER A 418 2.90 22.69 -34.68
CA SER A 418 3.64 21.48 -34.25
C SER A 418 4.72 21.81 -33.20
N ALA A 419 5.42 22.95 -33.31
CA ALA A 419 6.42 23.36 -32.33
C ALA A 419 5.77 23.82 -31.03
N TYR A 420 4.68 24.58 -31.14
CA TYR A 420 3.92 25.01 -29.96
C TYR A 420 3.24 23.82 -29.25
N LEU A 421 2.72 22.84 -30.00
CA LEU A 421 2.16 21.63 -29.42
C LEU A 421 3.23 20.82 -28.67
N THR A 422 4.42 20.68 -29.24
CA THR A 422 5.56 20.01 -28.56
C THR A 422 5.92 20.72 -27.25
N LEU A 423 5.99 22.07 -27.29
CA LEU A 423 6.26 22.88 -26.08
C LEU A 423 5.14 22.70 -25.05
N PHE A 424 3.87 22.79 -25.50
CA PHE A 424 2.71 22.58 -24.64
C PHE A 424 2.74 21.22 -23.96
N LEU A 425 2.97 20.14 -24.72
CA LEU A 425 3.06 18.79 -24.16
C LEU A 425 4.22 18.65 -23.16
N GLY A 426 5.37 19.27 -23.44
CA GLY A 426 6.49 19.27 -22.50
C GLY A 426 6.16 19.95 -21.17
N VAL A 427 5.53 21.14 -21.24
CA VAL A 427 5.08 21.86 -20.03
C VAL A 427 3.95 21.09 -19.33
N PHE A 428 3.02 20.52 -20.09
CA PHE A 428 1.92 19.71 -19.55
C PHE A 428 2.44 18.52 -18.75
N PHE A 429 3.33 17.71 -19.31
CA PHE A 429 3.89 16.56 -18.60
C PHE A 429 4.72 16.95 -17.37
N ALA A 430 5.52 18.01 -17.48
CA ALA A 430 6.28 18.51 -16.33
C ALA A 430 5.34 19.00 -15.21
N SER A 431 4.30 19.76 -15.56
CA SER A 431 3.29 20.21 -14.60
C SER A 431 2.51 19.05 -13.99
N PHE A 432 2.15 18.07 -14.81
CA PHE A 432 1.42 16.88 -14.34
C PHE A 432 2.22 16.10 -13.29
N LEU A 433 3.50 15.84 -13.53
CA LEU A 433 4.35 15.16 -12.55
C LEU A 433 4.54 15.99 -11.28
N LEU A 434 4.71 17.31 -11.43
CA LEU A 434 4.82 18.22 -10.29
C LEU A 434 3.55 18.20 -9.44
N PHE A 435 2.38 18.34 -10.06
CA PHE A 435 1.11 18.31 -9.35
C PHE A 435 0.86 16.94 -8.70
N PHE A 436 1.16 15.85 -9.39
CA PHE A 436 1.03 14.50 -8.81
C PHE A 436 1.87 14.37 -7.53
N GLY A 437 3.13 14.80 -7.56
CA GLY A 437 4.00 14.73 -6.37
C GLY A 437 3.57 15.67 -5.24
N MET A 438 3.05 16.86 -5.55
CA MET A 438 2.64 17.84 -4.53
C MET A 438 1.22 17.62 -3.99
N MET A 439 0.37 16.91 -4.71
CA MET A 439 -1.04 16.72 -4.35
C MET A 439 -1.23 15.78 -3.17
N MET A 440 -0.31 14.84 -2.95
CA MET A 440 -0.46 13.76 -1.98
C MET A 440 -0.63 14.27 -0.54
N SER A 441 0.24 15.18 -0.08
CA SER A 441 0.18 15.70 1.29
C SER A 441 -1.11 16.47 1.59
N PRO A 442 -1.53 17.47 0.79
CA PRO A 442 -2.80 18.15 1.03
C PRO A 442 -4.01 17.23 0.88
N LEU A 443 -3.97 16.24 -0.03
CA LEU A 443 -5.04 15.25 -0.19
C LEU A 443 -5.23 14.44 1.08
N LEU A 444 -4.14 13.89 1.64
CA LEU A 444 -4.18 13.12 2.89
C LEU A 444 -4.63 13.97 4.08
N GLN A 445 -4.19 15.23 4.17
CA GLN A 445 -4.65 16.14 5.23
C GLN A 445 -6.13 16.46 5.12
N ASN A 446 -6.63 16.70 3.90
CA ASN A 446 -8.04 16.93 3.66
C ASN A 446 -8.87 15.69 4.00
N PHE A 447 -8.44 14.52 3.50
CA PHE A 447 -9.08 13.24 3.78
C PHE A 447 -9.15 12.94 5.28
N LYS A 448 -8.04 13.14 6.02
CA LYS A 448 -8.03 13.03 7.48
C LYS A 448 -9.09 13.92 8.14
N THR A 449 -9.22 15.16 7.67
CA THR A 449 -10.20 16.11 8.22
C THR A 449 -11.63 15.66 7.91
N GLU A 450 -11.89 15.21 6.69
CA GLU A 450 -13.20 14.69 6.26
C GLU A 450 -13.59 13.43 7.06
N VAL A 451 -12.68 12.47 7.21
CA VAL A 451 -12.92 11.26 8.02
C VAL A 451 -13.28 11.62 9.47
N ILE A 452 -12.53 12.52 10.09
CA ILE A 452 -12.82 12.94 11.48
C ILE A 452 -14.19 13.65 11.59
N HIS A 453 -14.56 14.43 10.57
CA HIS A 453 -15.86 15.13 10.56
C HIS A 453 -17.04 14.22 10.22
N SER A 454 -16.80 13.12 9.51
CA SER A 454 -17.83 12.15 9.13
C SER A 454 -18.08 11.08 10.21
N GLU A 455 -17.31 11.05 11.30
CA GLU A 455 -17.56 10.12 12.40
C GLU A 455 -19.03 10.18 12.85
N ILE A 456 -19.68 9.02 12.91
CA ILE A 456 -21.09 8.89 13.28
C ILE A 456 -21.32 9.44 14.68
N ALA A 457 -20.41 9.16 15.62
CA ALA A 457 -20.47 9.65 16.98
C ALA A 457 -19.08 9.88 17.55
N LYS A 458 -18.95 10.89 18.41
CA LYS A 458 -17.69 11.23 19.12
C LYS A 458 -17.17 10.09 20.00
N TYR A 459 -18.06 9.27 20.52
CA TYR A 459 -17.74 8.10 21.34
C TYR A 459 -18.57 6.92 20.87
N GLN A 460 -17.89 5.84 20.53
CA GLN A 460 -18.49 4.58 20.12
C GLN A 460 -17.98 3.48 21.06
N TYR A 461 -18.89 2.68 21.60
CA TYR A 461 -18.58 1.60 22.54
C TYR A 461 -19.02 0.27 21.98
N ILE A 462 -18.09 -0.66 21.83
CA ILE A 462 -18.41 -2.03 21.48
C ILE A 462 -18.69 -2.79 22.76
N LEU A 463 -19.92 -3.29 22.87
CA LEU A 463 -20.37 -3.99 24.05
C LEU A 463 -19.94 -5.47 24.01
N LYS A 464 -19.38 -5.98 25.10
CA LYS A 464 -19.05 -7.42 25.25
C LYS A 464 -20.28 -8.32 25.30
N ALA A 465 -21.44 -7.75 25.65
CA ALA A 465 -22.73 -8.43 25.65
C ALA A 465 -23.83 -7.43 25.27
N PRO A 466 -24.93 -7.87 24.61
CA PRO A 466 -26.04 -6.98 24.27
C PRO A 466 -26.77 -6.52 25.53
N VAL A 467 -26.37 -5.37 26.05
CA VAL A 467 -26.96 -4.75 27.24
C VAL A 467 -27.72 -3.50 26.83
N GLN A 468 -28.84 -3.23 27.48
CA GLN A 468 -29.52 -1.95 27.33
C GLN A 468 -28.80 -0.88 28.19
N THR A 469 -28.60 0.30 27.57
CA THR A 469 -28.07 1.46 28.29
C THR A 469 -29.18 2.42 28.62
N GLU A 470 -29.14 3.00 29.84
CA GLU A 470 -30.03 4.10 30.28
C GLU A 470 -29.35 5.45 30.07
N THR A 471 -28.17 5.50 29.46
CA THR A 471 -27.42 6.74 29.23
C THR A 471 -28.19 7.65 28.28
N LYS A 472 -28.51 8.85 28.74
CA LYS A 472 -29.26 9.82 27.95
C LYS A 472 -28.50 10.23 26.70
N GLY A 473 -29.13 10.08 25.55
CA GLY A 473 -28.54 10.38 24.23
C GLY A 473 -27.66 9.26 23.66
N ALA A 474 -27.59 8.10 24.30
CA ALA A 474 -26.96 6.93 23.71
C ALA A 474 -27.93 6.23 22.76
N GLU A 475 -27.46 5.86 21.57
CA GLU A 475 -28.19 5.08 20.58
C GLU A 475 -27.49 3.75 20.34
N LYS A 476 -28.25 2.73 19.98
CA LYS A 476 -27.71 1.41 19.65
C LYS A 476 -27.49 1.32 18.15
N TYR A 477 -26.40 0.68 17.78
CA TYR A 477 -26.15 0.28 16.41
C TYR A 477 -25.47 -1.10 16.40
N ALA A 478 -25.54 -1.76 15.28
CA ALA A 478 -24.84 -3.01 15.06
C ALA A 478 -23.93 -2.90 13.83
N VAL A 479 -22.79 -3.55 13.86
CA VAL A 479 -21.82 -3.54 12.76
C VAL A 479 -21.54 -4.97 12.32
N MET A 480 -21.48 -5.18 11.00
CA MET A 480 -21.09 -6.44 10.38
C MET A 480 -20.13 -6.14 9.24
N SER A 481 -19.12 -6.97 9.07
CA SER A 481 -18.27 -6.93 7.88
C SER A 481 -18.76 -7.97 6.85
N LEU A 482 -18.91 -7.53 5.61
CA LEU A 482 -19.20 -8.36 4.45
C LEU A 482 -18.14 -8.07 3.38
N GLN A 483 -18.10 -8.90 2.33
CA GLN A 483 -17.19 -8.72 1.20
C GLN A 483 -17.94 -8.64 -0.12
N THR A 484 -17.35 -7.91 -1.06
CA THR A 484 -17.77 -7.97 -2.46
C THR A 484 -17.22 -9.22 -3.13
N GLU A 485 -17.74 -9.58 -4.31
CA GLU A 485 -17.19 -10.65 -5.16
C GLU A 485 -15.68 -10.51 -5.46
N ARG A 486 -15.14 -9.30 -5.30
CA ARG A 486 -13.71 -9.01 -5.49
C ARG A 486 -12.88 -9.13 -4.22
N GLY A 487 -13.50 -9.54 -3.11
CA GLY A 487 -12.85 -9.68 -1.82
C GLY A 487 -12.65 -8.37 -1.05
N GLU A 488 -13.23 -7.24 -1.51
CA GLU A 488 -13.15 -5.99 -0.77
C GLU A 488 -14.12 -5.97 0.40
N GLU A 489 -13.64 -5.54 1.54
CA GLU A 489 -14.39 -5.51 2.79
C GLU A 489 -15.34 -4.31 2.83
N ILE A 490 -16.58 -4.56 3.21
CA ILE A 490 -17.67 -3.59 3.28
C ILE A 490 -18.24 -3.61 4.69
N THR A 491 -18.25 -2.46 5.35
CA THR A 491 -18.84 -2.32 6.68
C THR A 491 -20.35 -2.07 6.55
N VAL A 492 -21.15 -2.92 7.17
CA VAL A 492 -22.62 -2.77 7.21
C VAL A 492 -23.04 -2.26 8.59
N TYR A 493 -23.61 -1.09 8.63
CA TYR A 493 -24.17 -0.45 9.82
C TYR A 493 -25.68 -0.67 9.89
N GLY A 494 -26.14 -1.34 10.93
CA GLY A 494 -27.55 -1.44 11.29
C GLY A 494 -27.90 -0.42 12.38
N VAL A 495 -28.75 0.54 12.06
CA VAL A 495 -29.05 1.68 12.90
C VAL A 495 -30.53 1.77 13.24
N GLU A 496 -30.90 2.60 14.22
CA GLU A 496 -32.29 2.87 14.61
C GLU A 496 -32.94 3.84 13.60
N GLU A 497 -34.28 3.74 13.43
CA GLU A 497 -35.03 4.53 12.46
C GLU A 497 -34.93 6.04 12.70
N ASP A 498 -34.89 6.44 13.96
CA ASP A 498 -34.86 7.85 14.40
C ASP A 498 -33.45 8.26 14.90
N SER A 499 -32.39 7.68 14.35
CA SER A 499 -31.02 8.00 14.78
C SER A 499 -30.72 9.50 14.65
N THR A 500 -30.30 10.11 15.75
CA THR A 500 -29.89 11.52 15.80
C THR A 500 -28.42 11.71 15.38
N TYR A 501 -27.66 10.63 15.28
CA TYR A 501 -26.26 10.62 14.89
C TYR A 501 -26.03 10.57 13.39
N LEU A 502 -26.94 9.94 12.63
CA LEU A 502 -26.89 9.95 11.17
C LEU A 502 -27.62 11.21 10.67
N LYS A 503 -26.93 12.34 10.74
CA LYS A 503 -27.47 13.63 10.30
C LYS A 503 -27.76 13.57 8.80
N ASP A 504 -28.94 14.04 8.41
CA ASP A 504 -29.39 14.17 7.03
C ASP A 504 -29.63 12.85 6.24
N ALA A 505 -29.47 11.68 6.88
CA ALA A 505 -29.76 10.40 6.26
C ALA A 505 -31.14 9.89 6.69
N LYS A 506 -32.08 9.82 5.76
CA LYS A 506 -33.32 9.04 5.95
C LYS A 506 -33.02 7.59 5.58
N ILE A 507 -32.80 6.77 6.61
CA ILE A 507 -32.60 5.34 6.39
C ILE A 507 -33.87 4.74 5.77
N PRO A 508 -33.78 4.06 4.63
CA PRO A 508 -34.98 3.54 3.95
C PRO A 508 -35.62 2.41 4.75
N SER A 509 -36.92 2.50 4.99
CA SER A 509 -37.69 1.42 5.60
C SER A 509 -37.82 0.24 4.61
N GLY A 510 -37.40 -0.94 5.02
CA GLY A 510 -37.53 -2.19 4.24
C GLY A 510 -36.34 -3.12 4.43
N LYS A 511 -36.61 -4.43 4.48
CA LYS A 511 -35.69 -5.50 4.88
C LYS A 511 -34.34 -5.50 4.14
N ASN A 512 -34.29 -5.08 2.88
CA ASN A 512 -33.09 -5.14 2.04
C ASN A 512 -32.80 -3.78 1.37
N LYS A 513 -33.39 -2.69 1.84
CA LYS A 513 -33.14 -1.36 1.32
C LYS A 513 -32.04 -0.68 2.10
N VAL A 514 -31.08 -0.10 1.41
CA VAL A 514 -29.86 0.44 2.02
C VAL A 514 -29.48 1.79 1.43
N LEU A 515 -28.74 2.58 2.23
CA LEU A 515 -27.90 3.64 1.72
C LEU A 515 -26.47 3.12 1.59
N LEU A 516 -25.77 3.56 0.56
CA LEU A 516 -24.34 3.27 0.37
C LEU A 516 -23.52 4.52 0.68
N SER A 517 -22.28 4.34 1.15
CA SER A 517 -21.33 5.46 1.16
C SER A 517 -21.05 5.92 -0.27
N ASP A 518 -20.80 7.21 -0.46
CA ASP A 518 -20.57 7.79 -1.79
C ASP A 518 -19.41 7.09 -2.51
N GLY A 519 -18.31 6.85 -1.81
CA GLY A 519 -17.18 6.12 -2.36
C GLY A 519 -17.52 4.70 -2.83
N PHE A 520 -18.44 4.01 -2.15
CA PHE A 520 -18.87 2.68 -2.57
C PHE A 520 -19.71 2.74 -3.86
N LEU A 521 -20.65 3.69 -3.92
CA LEU A 521 -21.49 3.86 -5.10
C LEU A 521 -20.66 4.25 -6.33
N GLU A 522 -19.74 5.19 -6.19
CA GLU A 522 -18.85 5.63 -7.27
C GLU A 522 -17.90 4.54 -7.74
N LYS A 523 -17.21 3.85 -6.81
CA LYS A 523 -16.23 2.81 -7.13
C LYS A 523 -16.82 1.66 -7.93
N TYR A 524 -18.05 1.25 -7.63
CA TYR A 524 -18.73 0.15 -8.29
C TYR A 524 -19.70 0.60 -9.39
N GLY A 525 -19.84 1.89 -9.64
CA GLY A 525 -20.74 2.46 -10.66
C GLY A 525 -22.20 2.12 -10.40
N LEU A 526 -22.61 1.97 -9.14
CA LEU A 526 -23.96 1.62 -8.73
C LEU A 526 -24.89 2.83 -8.89
N LYS A 527 -26.19 2.57 -9.00
CA LYS A 527 -27.21 3.62 -9.10
C LYS A 527 -28.35 3.31 -8.14
N GLU A 528 -29.11 4.33 -7.77
CA GLU A 528 -30.36 4.15 -7.03
C GLU A 528 -31.29 3.15 -7.76
N GLY A 529 -31.88 2.25 -7.00
CA GLY A 529 -32.66 1.13 -7.52
C GLY A 529 -31.85 -0.08 -7.96
N GLY A 530 -30.52 0.04 -8.03
CA GLY A 530 -29.60 -1.05 -8.33
C GLY A 530 -29.54 -2.07 -7.19
N LYS A 531 -29.00 -3.26 -7.50
CA LYS A 531 -28.77 -4.31 -6.50
C LYS A 531 -27.28 -4.51 -6.30
N VAL A 532 -26.88 -4.76 -5.06
CA VAL A 532 -25.54 -5.16 -4.68
C VAL A 532 -25.62 -6.42 -3.85
N THR A 533 -24.80 -7.43 -4.19
CA THR A 533 -24.68 -8.67 -3.44
C THR A 533 -23.37 -8.65 -2.69
N LEU A 534 -23.43 -8.89 -1.39
CA LEU A 534 -22.29 -8.98 -0.50
C LEU A 534 -22.30 -10.34 0.18
N GLU A 535 -21.13 -10.89 0.44
CA GLU A 535 -20.94 -12.23 0.99
C GLU A 535 -20.21 -12.15 2.34
N LYS A 536 -20.44 -13.11 3.20
CA LYS A 536 -19.60 -13.25 4.39
C LYS A 536 -18.27 -13.89 4.00
N LYS A 537 -17.20 -13.36 4.56
CA LYS A 537 -15.86 -13.93 4.39
C LYS A 537 -15.85 -15.38 4.89
N TYR A 538 -15.50 -16.31 4.01
CA TYR A 538 -15.40 -17.75 4.29
C TYR A 538 -16.70 -18.45 4.72
N GLU A 539 -17.86 -17.89 4.42
CA GLU A 539 -19.16 -18.52 4.61
C GLU A 539 -19.94 -18.48 3.28
N ASP A 540 -20.84 -19.45 3.06
CA ASP A 540 -21.69 -19.51 1.85
C ASP A 540 -22.87 -18.52 1.90
N ASP A 541 -22.94 -17.69 2.93
CA ASP A 541 -24.03 -16.73 3.12
C ASP A 541 -23.83 -15.49 2.26
N SER A 542 -24.80 -15.19 1.40
CA SER A 542 -24.85 -13.99 0.58
C SER A 542 -26.09 -13.14 0.87
N TYR A 543 -25.90 -11.83 0.81
CA TYR A 543 -26.95 -10.84 1.09
C TYR A 543 -27.09 -9.91 -0.11
N THR A 544 -28.30 -9.83 -0.67
CA THR A 544 -28.57 -8.92 -1.78
C THR A 544 -29.38 -7.72 -1.27
N PHE A 545 -28.79 -6.55 -1.44
CA PHE A 545 -29.36 -5.26 -1.04
C PHE A 545 -29.84 -4.48 -2.26
N THR A 546 -30.88 -3.63 -2.06
CA THR A 546 -31.35 -2.67 -3.06
C THR A 546 -30.93 -1.28 -2.63
N VAL A 547 -30.18 -0.59 -3.49
CA VAL A 547 -29.67 0.76 -3.24
C VAL A 547 -30.80 1.77 -3.29
N SER A 548 -31.03 2.49 -2.21
CA SER A 548 -32.09 3.51 -2.12
C SER A 548 -31.56 4.94 -2.11
N GLY A 549 -30.25 5.12 -2.05
CA GLY A 549 -29.59 6.41 -2.04
C GLY A 549 -28.16 6.33 -1.49
N THR A 550 -27.56 7.48 -1.24
CA THR A 550 -26.20 7.62 -0.70
C THR A 550 -26.19 8.32 0.64
N TYR A 551 -25.12 8.11 1.37
CA TYR A 551 -24.75 8.83 2.57
C TYR A 551 -23.28 9.26 2.47
N ASP A 552 -23.01 10.54 2.72
CA ASP A 552 -21.66 11.10 2.69
C ASP A 552 -20.85 10.55 3.86
N TYR A 553 -20.11 9.47 3.60
CA TYR A 553 -19.27 8.77 4.58
C TYR A 553 -17.94 8.35 3.97
N PRO A 554 -16.94 9.23 4.02
CA PRO A 554 -15.64 8.99 3.38
C PRO A 554 -14.74 8.01 4.13
N ALA A 555 -15.08 7.62 5.38
CA ALA A 555 -14.19 6.81 6.20
C ALA A 555 -13.98 5.40 5.66
N THR A 556 -15.06 4.73 5.21
CA THR A 556 -14.99 3.36 4.67
C THR A 556 -16.04 3.12 3.60
N LEU A 557 -15.86 2.06 2.79
CA LEU A 557 -16.92 1.54 1.93
C LEU A 557 -18.00 0.93 2.82
N SER A 558 -19.16 1.58 2.89
CA SER A 558 -20.16 1.25 3.90
C SER A 558 -21.57 1.13 3.35
N VAL A 559 -22.35 0.33 4.05
CA VAL A 559 -23.79 0.13 3.84
C VAL A 559 -24.51 0.54 5.13
N PHE A 560 -25.55 1.35 5.03
CA PHE A 560 -26.39 1.79 6.14
C PHE A 560 -27.80 1.27 5.95
N MET A 561 -28.34 0.58 6.96
CA MET A 561 -29.69 0.01 6.93
C MET A 561 -30.38 0.08 8.29
N LEU A 562 -31.70 -0.09 8.29
CA LEU A 562 -32.44 -0.25 9.55
C LEU A 562 -32.17 -1.63 10.11
N SER A 563 -31.65 -1.68 11.33
CA SER A 563 -31.44 -2.87 12.16
C SER A 563 -30.86 -4.13 11.45
N LEU A 564 -29.80 -4.67 12.01
CA LEU A 564 -29.19 -5.93 11.54
C LEU A 564 -29.91 -7.21 12.06
N ILE A 565 -30.98 -7.08 12.85
CA ILE A 565 -31.67 -8.24 13.44
C ILE A 565 -32.07 -9.28 12.38
N HIS A 566 -32.39 -8.84 11.18
CA HIS A 566 -32.77 -9.71 10.07
C HIS A 566 -31.59 -10.35 9.32
N ILE A 567 -30.37 -9.91 9.57
CA ILE A 567 -29.14 -10.47 8.97
C ILE A 567 -28.49 -11.47 9.96
N SER A 568 -28.63 -11.23 11.26
CA SER A 568 -28.00 -12.03 12.31
C SER A 568 -28.75 -13.32 12.68
N GLU A 569 -29.98 -13.51 12.19
CA GLU A 569 -30.67 -14.80 12.32
C GLU A 569 -30.40 -15.64 11.07
N PRO A 570 -29.55 -16.69 11.14
CA PRO A 570 -29.51 -17.68 10.08
C PRO A 570 -30.90 -18.31 10.04
N THR A 571 -31.55 -18.25 8.89
CA THR A 571 -32.73 -19.08 8.61
C THR A 571 -32.31 -20.54 8.79
N ARG A 572 -32.51 -21.08 10.00
CA ARG A 572 -32.47 -22.53 10.23
C ARG A 572 -33.65 -23.12 9.45
N HIS A 573 -33.34 -23.75 8.33
CA HIS A 573 -34.17 -24.76 7.73
C HIS A 573 -33.64 -26.13 8.11
#